data_10466352380250d346ea21824dd286dd
#
_entry.id   10466352380250d346ea21824dd286dd
#
_cell.length_a   1.000
_cell.length_b   1.000
_cell.length_c   1.000
_cell.angle_alpha   90.00
_cell.angle_beta   90.00
_cell.angle_gamma   90.00
#
_symmetry.space_group_name_H-M   'P 1'
#
loop_
_entity.id
_entity.type
_entity.pdbx_description
1 polymer ?
#
loop_
_entity_poly.entity_id
_entity_poly.type
_entity_poly.pdbx_seq_one_letter_code
_entity_poly.pdbx_strand_id
1 'polypeptide(L)'
;AGTGLSSHELNQPGAYRDVKDTTVTAQFEMLDAPAALTEWGRPVFLAWTTTPWTLPSNTALCVGPHIDYVAVQTFNPYNGEQITAVLAESRLAAYFKAEGAEAEMAFTPGDKVLPYRVVAHFKGSDLVGMRYAQLMPWVKPTEPLNDTAADFVQDYAAAHADRVFSIGRDRFVEMSECAFRVIPGDYVTT
;
A
#
# COMPACT_ATOMS: atom_id res chain seq x y z
N ALA A 1 -5.56 -30.14 -9.52
CA ALA A 1 -6.57 -30.57 -10.48
C ALA A 1 -7.29 -29.32 -10.99
N GLY A 2 -7.44 -29.17 -12.32
CA GLY A 2 -8.10 -28.01 -12.95
C GLY A 2 -9.60 -28.21 -13.18
N THR A 3 -10.29 -28.95 -12.32
CA THR A 3 -11.73 -29.18 -12.41
C THR A 3 -12.51 -28.14 -11.63
N GLY A 4 -13.57 -27.58 -12.23
CA GLY A 4 -14.52 -26.71 -11.54
C GLY A 4 -15.23 -27.46 -10.41
N LEU A 5 -15.45 -26.75 -9.29
CA LEU A 5 -16.20 -27.26 -8.14
C LEU A 5 -17.60 -26.65 -8.15
N SER A 6 -18.60 -27.48 -7.81
CA SER A 6 -19.97 -27.01 -7.58
C SER A 6 -20.12 -26.39 -6.18
N SER A 7 -21.15 -25.56 -6.00
CA SER A 7 -21.48 -25.01 -4.68
C SER A 7 -21.74 -26.11 -3.64
N HIS A 8 -22.27 -27.26 -4.05
CA HIS A 8 -22.50 -28.40 -3.17
C HIS A 8 -21.20 -29.01 -2.67
N GLU A 9 -20.18 -29.15 -3.53
CA GLU A 9 -18.85 -29.66 -3.15
C GLU A 9 -18.12 -28.71 -2.22
N LEU A 10 -18.26 -27.39 -2.39
CA LEU A 10 -17.69 -26.38 -1.51
C LEU A 10 -18.33 -26.38 -0.11
N ASN A 11 -19.58 -26.83 0.03
CA ASN A 11 -20.32 -26.87 1.27
C ASN A 11 -20.23 -28.22 2.02
N GLN A 12 -19.45 -29.17 1.54
CA GLN A 12 -19.27 -30.47 2.22
C GLN A 12 -18.48 -30.30 3.53
N PRO A 13 -18.83 -31.08 4.58
CA PRO A 13 -18.04 -31.10 5.81
C PRO A 13 -16.57 -31.45 5.52
N GLY A 14 -15.65 -30.61 6.00
CA GLY A 14 -14.22 -30.76 5.78
C GLY A 14 -13.69 -30.23 4.44
N ALA A 15 -14.52 -29.55 3.65
CA ALA A 15 -14.09 -28.85 2.43
C ALA A 15 -13.12 -27.70 2.73
N TYR A 16 -13.26 -27.09 3.91
CA TYR A 16 -12.40 -26.01 4.39
C TYR A 16 -11.54 -26.49 5.56
N ARG A 17 -10.31 -25.99 5.60
CA ARG A 17 -9.37 -26.22 6.70
C ARG A 17 -8.70 -24.88 7.03
N ASP A 18 -8.49 -24.65 8.31
CA ASP A 18 -7.61 -23.56 8.74
C ASP A 18 -6.17 -23.87 8.36
N VAL A 19 -5.54 -22.96 7.63
CA VAL A 19 -4.13 -23.03 7.27
C VAL A 19 -3.42 -21.81 7.83
N LYS A 20 -2.21 -22.03 8.35
CA LYS A 20 -1.33 -20.94 8.76
C LYS A 20 -0.65 -20.39 7.51
N ASP A 21 -0.89 -19.11 7.22
CA ASP A 21 -0.27 -18.44 6.09
C ASP A 21 0.47 -17.18 6.53
N THR A 22 1.39 -16.70 5.70
CA THR A 22 2.19 -15.51 5.97
C THR A 22 1.47 -14.28 5.44
N THR A 23 1.29 -13.29 6.32
CA THR A 23 0.80 -11.97 5.96
C THR A 23 1.92 -10.94 6.11
N VAL A 24 1.84 -9.87 5.35
CA VAL A 24 2.83 -8.78 5.38
C VAL A 24 2.13 -7.44 5.54
N THR A 25 2.67 -6.58 6.40
CA THR A 25 2.38 -5.15 6.42
C THR A 25 3.54 -4.42 5.75
N ALA A 26 3.31 -3.92 4.55
CA ALA A 26 4.30 -3.18 3.78
C ALA A 26 4.27 -1.69 4.17
N GLN A 27 5.45 -1.07 4.14
CA GLN A 27 5.66 0.36 4.38
C GLN A 27 5.95 1.05 3.05
N PHE A 28 5.05 1.91 2.60
CA PHE A 28 5.21 2.68 1.37
C PHE A 28 5.63 4.10 1.72
N GLU A 29 6.85 4.48 1.40
CA GLU A 29 7.40 5.80 1.70
C GLU A 29 6.65 6.90 0.95
N MET A 30 6.16 7.91 1.67
CA MET A 30 5.46 9.05 1.10
C MET A 30 6.46 10.02 0.46
N LEU A 31 6.21 10.42 -0.78
CA LEU A 31 7.07 11.39 -1.49
C LEU A 31 6.63 12.85 -1.26
N ASP A 32 5.33 13.07 -1.10
CA ASP A 32 4.73 14.39 -0.97
C ASP A 32 4.16 14.60 0.46
N ALA A 33 4.84 14.08 1.49
CA ALA A 33 4.36 14.17 2.86
C ALA A 33 4.33 15.62 3.36
N PRO A 34 3.25 16.05 4.04
CA PRO A 34 3.23 17.31 4.77
C PRO A 34 4.39 17.41 5.77
N ALA A 35 4.94 18.62 5.97
CA ALA A 35 6.08 18.85 6.86
C ALA A 35 5.85 18.27 8.27
N ALA A 36 4.64 18.40 8.82
CA ALA A 36 4.27 17.86 10.12
C ALA A 36 4.45 16.34 10.25
N LEU A 37 4.41 15.59 9.15
CA LEU A 37 4.62 14.13 9.16
C LEU A 37 6.10 13.74 9.02
N THR A 38 6.96 14.66 8.62
CA THR A 38 8.40 14.42 8.45
C THR A 38 9.25 14.81 9.68
N GLU A 39 8.65 15.49 10.67
CA GLU A 39 9.38 15.99 11.85
C GLU A 39 9.93 14.90 12.75
N TRP A 40 9.26 13.74 12.82
CA TRP A 40 9.69 12.63 13.67
C TRP A 40 10.60 11.65 12.94
N GLY A 41 10.23 11.26 11.74
CA GLY A 41 10.93 10.21 10.99
C GLY A 41 10.34 10.04 9.61
N ARG A 42 10.70 8.95 8.93
CA ARG A 42 10.27 8.68 7.56
C ARG A 42 8.74 8.46 7.50
N PRO A 43 8.00 9.28 6.75
CA PRO A 43 6.56 9.13 6.61
C PRO A 43 6.24 7.96 5.67
N VAL A 44 5.36 7.05 6.12
CA VAL A 44 5.00 5.84 5.37
C VAL A 44 3.49 5.56 5.44
N PHE A 45 2.92 5.07 4.35
CA PHE A 45 1.62 4.39 4.39
C PHE A 45 1.82 2.93 4.81
N LEU A 46 0.96 2.42 5.69
CA LEU A 46 0.91 1.00 6.02
C LEU A 46 -0.19 0.32 5.20
N ALA A 47 0.17 -0.73 4.49
CA ALA A 47 -0.80 -1.57 3.80
C ALA A 47 -0.55 -3.05 4.11
N TRP A 48 -1.60 -3.72 4.58
CA TRP A 48 -1.58 -5.13 4.92
C TRP A 48 -2.05 -5.99 3.75
N THR A 49 -1.38 -7.12 3.53
CA THR A 49 -1.75 -8.09 2.51
C THR A 49 -1.56 -9.53 2.98
N THR A 50 -2.45 -10.42 2.53
CA THR A 50 -2.33 -11.87 2.64
C THR A 50 -1.64 -12.49 1.42
N THR A 51 -1.36 -11.69 0.38
CA THR A 51 -0.77 -12.14 -0.88
C THR A 51 0.52 -11.36 -1.19
N PRO A 52 1.58 -11.50 -0.36
CA PRO A 52 2.79 -10.67 -0.49
C PRO A 52 3.51 -10.82 -1.83
N TRP A 53 3.31 -11.92 -2.54
CA TRP A 53 3.88 -12.14 -3.88
C TRP A 53 3.30 -11.21 -4.96
N THR A 54 2.21 -10.47 -4.68
CA THR A 54 1.67 -9.45 -5.59
C THR A 54 2.30 -8.08 -5.42
N LEU A 55 3.05 -7.84 -4.34
CA LEU A 55 3.69 -6.55 -4.04
C LEU A 55 4.61 -6.01 -5.14
N PRO A 56 5.36 -6.85 -5.90
CA PRO A 56 6.16 -6.36 -7.02
C PRO A 56 5.34 -5.66 -8.12
N SER A 57 4.06 -6.01 -8.26
CA SER A 57 3.12 -5.43 -9.24
C SER A 57 2.25 -4.32 -8.64
N ASN A 58 2.54 -3.84 -7.41
CA ASN A 58 1.78 -2.73 -6.83
C ASN A 58 2.03 -1.44 -7.62
N THR A 59 0.94 -0.80 -8.05
CA THR A 59 0.96 0.46 -8.81
C THR A 59 0.10 1.55 -8.18
N ALA A 60 -0.75 1.21 -7.20
CA ALA A 60 -1.58 2.16 -6.46
C ALA A 60 -1.86 1.65 -5.05
N LEU A 61 -2.08 2.57 -4.10
CA LEU A 61 -2.71 2.32 -2.82
C LEU A 61 -4.15 2.83 -2.86
N CYS A 62 -5.09 2.04 -2.34
CA CYS A 62 -6.50 2.40 -2.34
C CYS A 62 -6.98 2.76 -0.94
N VAL A 63 -7.70 3.87 -0.81
CA VAL A 63 -8.31 4.33 0.45
C VAL A 63 -9.81 4.48 0.30
N GLY A 64 -10.57 4.18 1.37
CA GLY A 64 -11.98 4.53 1.44
C GLY A 64 -12.12 6.03 1.71
N PRO A 65 -12.75 6.83 0.83
CA PRO A 65 -12.78 8.29 0.95
C PRO A 65 -13.37 8.79 2.27
N HIS A 66 -14.31 8.02 2.84
CA HIS A 66 -15.04 8.35 4.06
C HIS A 66 -14.46 7.72 5.33
N ILE A 67 -13.45 6.87 5.20
CA ILE A 67 -12.79 6.19 6.32
C ILE A 67 -11.86 7.17 7.02
N ASP A 68 -11.79 7.07 8.36
CA ASP A 68 -10.85 7.83 9.17
C ASP A 68 -9.48 7.16 9.19
N TYR A 69 -8.44 7.96 8.97
CA TYR A 69 -7.03 7.57 9.00
C TYR A 69 -6.29 8.42 10.03
N VAL A 70 -5.23 7.85 10.59
CA VAL A 70 -4.36 8.54 11.55
C VAL A 70 -2.92 8.47 11.12
N ALA A 71 -2.16 9.51 11.42
CA ALA A 71 -0.71 9.48 11.39
C ALA A 71 -0.17 9.22 12.79
N VAL A 72 0.74 8.28 12.89
CA VAL A 72 1.28 7.76 14.14
C VAL A 72 2.80 7.83 14.11
N GLN A 73 3.38 8.63 14.99
CA GLN A 73 4.82 8.58 15.27
C GLN A 73 5.13 7.30 16.04
N THR A 74 6.07 6.52 15.54
CA THR A 74 6.46 5.23 16.11
C THR A 74 7.82 4.79 15.57
N PHE A 75 8.13 3.51 15.72
CA PHE A 75 9.35 2.89 15.23
C PHE A 75 9.02 1.69 14.35
N ASN A 76 9.87 1.41 13.39
CA ASN A 76 9.86 0.14 12.69
C ASN A 76 10.30 -0.97 13.67
N PRO A 77 9.47 -1.99 13.94
CA PRO A 77 9.77 -2.99 14.98
C PRO A 77 10.96 -3.89 14.64
N TYR A 78 11.41 -3.92 13.39
CA TYR A 78 12.50 -4.79 12.96
C TYR A 78 13.88 -4.12 13.00
N ASN A 79 13.96 -2.83 12.71
CA ASN A 79 15.24 -2.11 12.60
C ASN A 79 15.37 -0.92 13.56
N GLY A 80 14.30 -0.55 14.29
CA GLY A 80 14.29 0.58 15.22
C GLY A 80 14.24 1.96 14.56
N GLU A 81 14.06 2.03 13.25
CA GLU A 81 13.94 3.30 12.52
C GLU A 81 12.70 4.09 12.97
N GLN A 82 12.85 5.38 13.22
CA GLN A 82 11.74 6.28 13.50
C GLN A 82 10.91 6.49 12.23
N ILE A 83 9.61 6.26 12.33
CA ILE A 83 8.66 6.42 11.23
C ILE A 83 7.42 7.17 11.68
N THR A 84 6.78 7.87 10.74
CA THR A 84 5.41 8.37 10.89
C THR A 84 4.50 7.53 10.00
N ALA A 85 3.77 6.61 10.63
CA ALA A 85 2.94 5.63 9.92
C ALA A 85 1.52 6.12 9.73
N VAL A 86 1.00 6.10 8.49
CA VAL A 86 -0.39 6.42 8.18
C VAL A 86 -1.16 5.12 7.95
N LEU A 87 -2.25 4.93 8.71
CA LEU A 87 -3.11 3.75 8.66
C LEU A 87 -4.56 4.11 9.00
N ALA A 88 -5.52 3.22 8.69
CA ALA A 88 -6.91 3.41 9.09
C ALA A 88 -7.03 3.40 10.63
N GLU A 89 -7.73 4.38 11.21
CA GLU A 89 -7.86 4.55 12.66
C GLU A 89 -8.45 3.31 13.34
N SER A 90 -9.43 2.67 12.71
CA SER A 90 -10.04 1.42 13.19
C SER A 90 -9.05 0.25 13.32
N ARG A 91 -7.89 0.34 12.68
CA ARG A 91 -6.82 -0.67 12.73
C ARG A 91 -5.71 -0.35 13.73
N LEU A 92 -5.77 0.80 14.38
CA LEU A 92 -4.73 1.23 15.33
C LEU A 92 -4.45 0.16 16.39
N ALA A 93 -5.49 -0.38 17.02
CA ALA A 93 -5.36 -1.40 18.05
C ALA A 93 -4.80 -2.75 17.56
N ALA A 94 -4.82 -3.01 16.26
CA ALA A 94 -4.22 -4.22 15.68
C ALA A 94 -2.70 -4.12 15.58
N TYR A 95 -2.16 -2.92 15.50
CA TYR A 95 -0.71 -2.67 15.39
C TYR A 95 -0.08 -2.22 16.72
N PHE A 96 -0.83 -1.48 17.53
CA PHE A 96 -0.31 -0.82 18.72
C PHE A 96 -1.09 -1.22 19.95
N LYS A 97 -0.39 -1.72 20.96
CA LYS A 97 -0.99 -1.99 22.27
C LYS A 97 -1.24 -0.67 23.02
N ALA A 98 -2.30 -0.63 23.81
CA ALA A 98 -2.66 0.58 24.58
C ALA A 98 -1.51 1.12 25.45
N GLU A 99 -0.70 0.23 26.04
CA GLU A 99 0.46 0.56 26.86
C GLU A 99 1.51 1.40 26.10
N GLY A 100 1.58 1.24 24.77
CA GLY A 100 2.50 1.99 23.91
C GLY A 100 2.17 3.48 23.83
N ALA A 101 0.91 3.86 24.06
CA ALA A 101 0.48 5.26 24.03
C ALA A 101 1.09 6.08 25.20
N GLU A 102 1.34 5.46 26.34
CA GLU A 102 1.92 6.08 27.52
C GLU A 102 3.44 5.83 27.65
N ALA A 103 4.00 4.94 26.80
CA ALA A 103 5.42 4.60 26.86
C ALA A 103 6.32 5.76 26.43
N GLU A 104 7.54 5.81 26.94
CA GLU A 104 8.58 6.71 26.45
C GLU A 104 8.84 6.44 24.95
N MET A 105 9.06 7.50 24.17
CA MET A 105 9.36 7.38 22.74
C MET A 105 10.80 6.95 22.50
N ALA A 106 11.14 5.77 23.02
CA ALA A 106 12.42 5.08 22.85
C ALA A 106 12.12 3.60 22.56
N PHE A 107 12.81 3.01 21.59
CA PHE A 107 12.56 1.64 21.16
C PHE A 107 13.84 0.98 20.63
N THR A 108 14.06 -0.24 21.07
CA THR A 108 15.08 -1.13 20.52
C THR A 108 14.40 -2.38 19.94
N PRO A 109 14.82 -2.87 18.76
CA PRO A 109 14.26 -4.10 18.20
C PRO A 109 14.31 -5.26 19.19
N GLY A 110 13.15 -5.84 19.45
CA GLY A 110 12.98 -6.89 20.46
C GLY A 110 12.22 -6.46 21.72
N ASP A 111 12.01 -5.17 21.92
CA ASP A 111 11.17 -4.66 23.01
C ASP A 111 9.72 -5.16 22.85
N LYS A 112 9.06 -5.44 23.98
CA LYS A 112 7.71 -6.02 23.99
C LYS A 112 6.60 -5.02 23.68
N VAL A 113 6.87 -3.74 23.89
CA VAL A 113 5.91 -2.64 23.71
C VAL A 113 6.48 -1.67 22.69
N LEU A 114 5.73 -1.45 21.61
CA LEU A 114 6.07 -0.47 20.59
C LEU A 114 5.45 0.87 20.99
N PRO A 115 6.24 1.89 21.31
CA PRO A 115 5.70 3.21 21.65
C PRO A 115 5.10 3.89 20.43
N TYR A 116 4.05 4.67 20.66
CA TYR A 116 3.41 5.43 19.58
C TYR A 116 2.72 6.69 20.07
N ARG A 117 2.56 7.67 19.16
CA ARG A 117 1.76 8.89 19.37
C ARG A 117 0.97 9.19 18.12
N VAL A 118 -0.36 9.33 18.27
CA VAL A 118 -1.20 9.84 17.18
C VAL A 118 -0.97 11.35 17.06
N VAL A 119 -0.57 11.81 15.88
CA VAL A 119 -0.18 13.21 15.64
C VAL A 119 -1.08 13.92 14.64
N ALA A 120 -1.82 13.20 13.82
CA ALA A 120 -2.77 13.79 12.89
C ALA A 120 -3.91 12.82 12.55
N HIS A 121 -5.04 13.37 12.14
CA HIS A 121 -6.22 12.66 11.65
C HIS A 121 -6.55 13.15 10.23
N PHE A 122 -6.98 12.22 9.36
CA PHE A 122 -7.34 12.47 7.98
C PHE A 122 -8.62 11.73 7.63
N LYS A 123 -9.38 12.26 6.67
CA LYS A 123 -10.28 11.43 5.87
C LYS A 123 -9.50 10.76 4.75
N GLY A 124 -9.96 9.60 4.28
CA GLY A 124 -9.32 8.98 3.11
C GLY A 124 -9.28 9.90 1.90
N SER A 125 -10.30 10.77 1.74
CA SER A 125 -10.31 11.82 0.69
C SER A 125 -9.10 12.75 0.74
N ASP A 126 -8.55 13.03 1.91
CA ASP A 126 -7.41 13.94 2.09
C ASP A 126 -6.09 13.30 1.63
N LEU A 127 -6.06 11.97 1.58
CA LEU A 127 -4.90 11.19 1.16
C LEU A 127 -4.86 10.95 -0.36
N VAL A 128 -5.99 11.13 -1.06
CA VAL A 128 -6.10 10.88 -2.50
C VAL A 128 -5.13 11.76 -3.29
N GLY A 129 -4.41 11.15 -4.22
CA GLY A 129 -3.42 11.83 -5.06
C GLY A 129 -2.02 11.89 -4.46
N MET A 130 -1.84 11.64 -3.16
CA MET A 130 -0.50 11.58 -2.55
C MET A 130 0.33 10.49 -3.22
N ARG A 131 1.60 10.81 -3.48
CA ARG A 131 2.53 9.87 -4.13
C ARG A 131 3.37 9.13 -3.10
N TYR A 132 3.78 7.93 -3.49
CA TYR A 132 4.70 7.11 -2.70
C TYR A 132 5.80 6.50 -3.58
N ALA A 133 6.92 6.15 -2.97
CA ALA A 133 8.01 5.48 -3.66
C ALA A 133 7.60 4.03 -4.01
N GLN A 134 7.91 3.59 -5.22
CA GLN A 134 7.69 2.21 -5.61
C GLN A 134 8.38 1.27 -4.63
N LEU A 135 7.62 0.34 -4.05
CA LEU A 135 8.13 -0.56 -3.00
C LEU A 135 9.25 -1.47 -3.51
N MET A 136 9.11 -1.97 -4.74
CA MET A 136 10.07 -2.88 -5.39
C MET A 136 10.36 -2.36 -6.80
N PRO A 137 11.37 -1.48 -6.98
CA PRO A 137 11.60 -0.74 -8.23
C PRO A 137 12.32 -1.58 -9.31
N TRP A 138 12.10 -2.90 -9.32
CA TRP A 138 12.73 -3.81 -10.27
C TRP A 138 12.07 -3.82 -11.65
N VAL A 139 10.77 -3.55 -11.68
CA VAL A 139 9.97 -3.51 -12.90
C VAL A 139 9.17 -2.21 -12.92
N LYS A 140 9.20 -1.51 -14.04
CA LYS A 140 8.41 -0.30 -14.22
C LYS A 140 7.02 -0.65 -14.74
N PRO A 141 5.96 0.07 -14.33
CA PRO A 141 4.64 -0.10 -14.90
C PRO A 141 4.63 0.30 -16.37
N THR A 142 4.10 -0.55 -17.21
CA THR A 142 4.02 -0.33 -18.65
C THR A 142 2.65 -0.73 -19.19
N GLU A 143 2.19 0.01 -20.20
CA GLU A 143 0.97 -0.32 -20.93
C GLU A 143 1.28 -0.59 -22.40
N PRO A 144 0.62 -1.59 -23.02
CA PRO A 144 0.78 -1.86 -24.45
C PRO A 144 0.15 -0.76 -25.29
N LEU A 145 0.85 -0.33 -26.35
CA LEU A 145 0.37 0.60 -27.37
C LEU A 145 -0.09 -0.17 -28.59
N ASN A 146 -1.32 -0.65 -28.53
CA ASN A 146 -1.99 -1.37 -29.61
C ASN A 146 -3.37 -0.75 -29.89
N ASP A 147 -4.10 -1.29 -30.85
CA ASP A 147 -5.41 -0.77 -31.28
C ASP A 147 -6.49 -0.85 -30.17
N THR A 148 -6.25 -1.60 -29.11
CA THR A 148 -7.15 -1.73 -27.94
C THR A 148 -6.70 -0.90 -26.74
N ALA A 149 -5.58 -0.16 -26.84
CA ALA A 149 -5.13 0.71 -25.78
C ALA A 149 -6.15 1.82 -25.52
N ALA A 150 -6.42 2.09 -24.24
CA ALA A 150 -7.34 3.15 -23.86
C ALA A 150 -6.83 4.53 -24.35
N ASP A 151 -7.75 5.44 -24.68
CA ASP A 151 -7.41 6.75 -25.23
C ASP A 151 -6.39 7.51 -24.35
N PHE A 152 -6.57 7.47 -23.03
CA PHE A 152 -5.64 8.13 -22.11
C PHE A 152 -4.20 7.57 -22.19
N VAL A 153 -4.03 6.28 -22.51
CA VAL A 153 -2.70 5.65 -22.69
C VAL A 153 -2.06 6.15 -23.98
N GLN A 154 -2.86 6.28 -25.03
CA GLN A 154 -2.39 6.79 -26.34
C GLN A 154 -2.01 8.28 -26.24
N ASP A 155 -2.84 9.09 -25.58
CA ASP A 155 -2.57 10.51 -25.33
C ASP A 155 -1.32 10.70 -24.47
N TYR A 156 -1.18 9.89 -23.41
CA TYR A 156 0.01 9.87 -22.57
C TYR A 156 1.28 9.53 -23.37
N ALA A 157 1.21 8.49 -24.19
CA ALA A 157 2.34 8.09 -25.04
C ALA A 157 2.73 9.15 -26.07
N ALA A 158 1.74 9.87 -26.61
CA ALA A 158 1.97 10.97 -27.54
C ALA A 158 2.69 12.16 -26.85
N ALA A 159 2.31 12.46 -25.61
CA ALA A 159 2.92 13.51 -24.80
C ALA A 159 4.31 13.14 -24.25
N HIS A 160 4.63 11.83 -24.11
CA HIS A 160 5.85 11.31 -23.51
C HIS A 160 6.53 10.32 -24.44
N ALA A 161 6.88 10.77 -25.64
CA ALA A 161 7.48 9.93 -26.68
C ALA A 161 8.83 9.28 -26.26
N ASP A 162 9.56 9.92 -25.35
CA ASP A 162 10.80 9.42 -24.74
C ASP A 162 10.59 8.19 -23.85
N ARG A 163 9.36 7.93 -23.41
CA ARG A 163 8.96 6.78 -22.58
C ARG A 163 8.40 5.62 -23.40
N VAL A 164 8.24 5.80 -24.71
CA VAL A 164 7.79 4.75 -25.60
C VAL A 164 8.96 3.88 -26.03
N PHE A 165 8.79 2.57 -25.93
CA PHE A 165 9.79 1.60 -26.31
C PHE A 165 9.17 0.38 -27.00
N SER A 166 9.98 -0.49 -27.60
CA SER A 166 9.53 -1.68 -28.28
C SER A 166 10.20 -2.93 -27.74
N ILE A 167 9.42 -4.01 -27.62
CA ILE A 167 9.93 -5.36 -27.35
C ILE A 167 9.48 -6.24 -28.51
N GLY A 168 10.41 -6.61 -29.38
CA GLY A 168 10.08 -7.32 -30.61
C GLY A 168 9.23 -6.46 -31.55
N ARG A 169 7.99 -6.87 -31.82
CA ARG A 169 7.04 -6.14 -32.66
C ARG A 169 6.05 -5.29 -31.87
N ASP A 170 6.01 -5.45 -30.56
CA ASP A 170 5.06 -4.80 -29.70
C ASP A 170 5.62 -3.48 -29.15
N ARG A 171 4.77 -2.48 -29.05
CA ARG A 171 5.09 -1.16 -28.50
C ARG A 171 4.47 -1.01 -27.12
N PHE A 172 5.18 -0.34 -26.25
CA PHE A 172 4.78 -0.06 -24.86
C PHE A 172 5.09 1.36 -24.49
N VAL A 173 4.37 1.90 -23.50
CA VAL A 173 4.72 3.15 -22.83
C VAL A 173 4.94 2.90 -21.34
N GLU A 174 5.97 3.48 -20.76
CA GLU A 174 6.24 3.46 -19.33
C GLU A 174 5.34 4.48 -18.62
N MET A 175 4.61 4.02 -17.58
CA MET A 175 3.56 4.77 -16.89
C MET A 175 3.92 5.15 -15.43
N SER A 176 5.19 5.18 -15.07
CA SER A 176 5.62 5.45 -13.68
C SER A 176 5.12 6.78 -13.11
N GLU A 177 4.93 7.79 -13.94
CA GLU A 177 4.39 9.08 -13.48
C GLU A 177 2.90 9.03 -13.14
N CYS A 178 2.15 8.11 -13.75
CA CYS A 178 0.73 7.90 -13.46
C CYS A 178 0.51 6.94 -12.31
N ALA A 179 1.47 6.07 -12.03
CA ALA A 179 1.42 5.06 -10.97
C ALA A 179 1.87 5.63 -9.60
N PHE A 180 1.87 4.76 -8.59
CA PHE A 180 2.38 5.00 -7.25
C PHE A 180 1.69 6.17 -6.53
N ARG A 181 0.38 6.21 -6.67
CA ARG A 181 -0.50 7.21 -6.03
C ARG A 181 -1.56 6.54 -5.18
N VAL A 182 -2.04 7.28 -4.21
CA VAL A 182 -3.24 6.93 -3.44
C VAL A 182 -4.48 7.24 -4.28
N ILE A 183 -5.34 6.26 -4.46
CA ILE A 183 -6.59 6.37 -5.23
C ILE A 183 -7.79 6.10 -4.32
N PRO A 184 -8.97 6.69 -4.61
CA PRO A 184 -10.20 6.38 -3.86
C PRO A 184 -10.78 5.05 -4.29
N GLY A 185 -11.46 4.34 -3.37
CA GLY A 185 -12.23 3.15 -3.67
C GLY A 185 -13.36 2.95 -2.66
N ASP A 186 -14.60 3.01 -3.14
CA ASP A 186 -15.79 2.85 -2.29
C ASP A 186 -15.94 1.42 -1.74
N TYR A 187 -15.23 0.46 -2.31
CA TYR A 187 -15.18 -0.93 -1.86
C TYR A 187 -14.22 -1.17 -0.68
N VAL A 188 -13.42 -0.17 -0.30
CA VAL A 188 -12.50 -0.29 0.83
C VAL A 188 -13.30 -0.27 2.12
N THR A 189 -13.11 -1.29 2.95
CA THR A 189 -13.74 -1.44 4.27
C THR A 189 -12.68 -1.58 5.36
N THR A 190 -13.06 -1.32 6.61
CA THR A 190 -12.19 -1.42 7.80
C THR A 190 -12.62 -2.54 8.73
#